data_a5928a3c9dc5e4c2aa071bf8e230a0eb
#
_entry.id   a5928a3c9dc5e4c2aa071bf8e230a0eb
#
_cell.length_a   1.000
_cell.length_b   1.000
_cell.length_c   1.000
_cell.angle_alpha   90.00
_cell.angle_beta   90.00
_cell.angle_gamma   90.00
#
_symmetry.space_group_name_H-M   'P 1'
#
loop_
_entity.id
_entity.type
_entity.pdbx_description
1 polymer ?
#
loop_
_entity_poly.entity_id
_entity_poly.type
_entity_poly.pdbx_seq_one_letter_code
_entity_poly.pdbx_strand_id
1 'polypeptide(L)'
;MERLLVLARHGQSEWNLKKLFTGWRDPELTELGVAEARRAGRWLKAQGTQFDVAFTSNLRRAQNTCALILEEMGQGGLETIRNEALNERDYGDLSGLNKDDARERWGDAQVHEWRRSYDVPPPGGESLKDPAARGLPYYIQTILPRVMSGERV
;
A
#
# COMPACT_ATOMS: atom_id res chain seq x y z
N MET A 1 -26.46 -6.98 9.57
CA MET A 1 -25.50 -5.89 9.30
C MET A 1 -24.30 -6.52 8.62
N GLU A 2 -24.03 -6.14 7.38
CA GLU A 2 -22.93 -6.70 6.60
C GLU A 2 -21.62 -6.06 7.05
N ARG A 3 -20.67 -6.90 7.46
CA ARG A 3 -19.32 -6.47 7.81
C ARG A 3 -18.47 -6.54 6.55
N LEU A 4 -17.86 -5.44 6.15
CA LEU A 4 -17.07 -5.37 4.95
C LEU A 4 -15.70 -4.73 5.24
N LEU A 5 -14.64 -5.40 4.81
CA LEU A 5 -13.30 -4.85 4.72
C LEU A 5 -12.79 -5.05 3.30
N VAL A 6 -12.43 -3.96 2.64
CA VAL A 6 -11.81 -3.99 1.32
C VAL A 6 -10.34 -3.59 1.43
N LEU A 7 -9.46 -4.47 1.00
CA LEU A 7 -8.02 -4.20 0.92
C LEU A 7 -7.66 -3.84 -0.52
N ALA A 8 -7.18 -2.63 -0.72
CA ALA A 8 -6.75 -2.14 -2.03
C ALA A 8 -5.24 -1.89 -2.04
N ARG A 9 -4.56 -2.35 -3.10
CA ARG A 9 -3.19 -1.96 -3.37
C ARG A 9 -3.17 -0.68 -4.20
N HIS A 10 -2.17 0.18 -3.99
CA HIS A 10 -1.97 1.37 -4.82
C HIS A 10 -1.73 1.01 -6.30
N GLY A 11 -2.14 1.90 -7.21
CA GLY A 11 -1.86 1.81 -8.63
C GLY A 11 -0.37 1.90 -8.96
N GLN A 12 -0.01 1.67 -10.21
CA GLN A 12 1.38 1.74 -10.66
C GLN A 12 1.99 3.10 -10.32
N SER A 13 3.15 3.10 -9.64
CA SER A 13 3.95 4.30 -9.42
C SER A 13 5.06 4.44 -10.47
N GLU A 14 5.65 5.63 -10.58
CA GLU A 14 6.80 5.88 -11.46
C GLU A 14 7.97 4.92 -11.17
N TRP A 15 8.20 4.60 -9.91
CA TRP A 15 9.27 3.69 -9.52
C TRP A 15 8.92 2.22 -9.74
N ASN A 16 7.62 1.86 -9.73
CA ASN A 16 7.22 0.54 -10.22
C ASN A 16 7.52 0.39 -11.72
N LEU A 17 7.18 1.41 -12.52
CA LEU A 17 7.44 1.43 -13.96
C LEU A 17 8.94 1.30 -14.27
N LYS A 18 9.78 2.02 -13.52
CA LYS A 18 11.25 2.00 -13.65
C LYS A 18 11.92 0.78 -13.00
N LYS A 19 11.14 -0.11 -12.39
CA LYS A 19 11.63 -1.28 -11.62
C LYS A 19 12.57 -0.92 -10.47
N LEU A 20 12.37 0.22 -9.81
CA LEU A 20 13.18 0.65 -8.67
C LEU A 20 12.62 0.08 -7.35
N PHE A 21 13.50 -0.14 -6.39
CA PHE A 21 13.11 -0.38 -5.01
C PHE A 21 12.53 0.91 -4.43
N THR A 22 11.30 0.87 -3.92
CA THR A 22 10.58 2.07 -3.48
C THR A 22 10.61 2.27 -1.96
N GLY A 23 10.04 1.35 -1.21
CA GLY A 23 9.95 1.47 0.24
C GLY A 23 9.23 2.75 0.67
N TRP A 24 9.86 3.54 1.52
CA TRP A 24 9.33 4.81 2.04
C TRP A 24 9.62 6.02 1.13
N ARG A 25 10.35 5.84 0.04
CA ARG A 25 10.41 6.86 -1.01
C ARG A 25 9.01 7.08 -1.59
N ASP A 26 8.74 8.29 -2.02
CA ASP A 26 7.37 8.73 -2.27
C ASP A 26 7.13 9.21 -3.71
N PRO A 27 7.38 8.33 -4.74
CA PRO A 27 7.07 8.65 -6.13
C PRO A 27 5.56 8.77 -6.36
N GLU A 28 5.20 9.53 -7.37
CA GLU A 28 3.82 9.69 -7.79
C GLU A 28 3.30 8.44 -8.54
N LEU A 29 1.98 8.38 -8.70
CA LEU A 29 1.34 7.43 -9.60
C LEU A 29 1.64 7.79 -11.06
N THR A 30 1.79 6.78 -11.90
CA THR A 30 1.77 6.98 -13.36
C THR A 30 0.34 7.22 -13.86
N GLU A 31 0.18 7.65 -15.11
CA GLU A 31 -1.14 7.72 -15.75
C GLU A 31 -1.90 6.39 -15.68
N LEU A 32 -1.17 5.27 -15.87
CA LEU A 32 -1.73 3.94 -15.70
C LEU A 32 -2.20 3.70 -14.26
N GLY A 33 -1.39 4.07 -13.27
CA GLY A 33 -1.76 3.93 -11.86
C GLY A 33 -2.99 4.73 -11.47
N VAL A 34 -3.14 5.94 -12.01
CA VAL A 34 -4.36 6.74 -11.86
C VAL A 34 -5.55 6.05 -12.51
N ALA A 35 -5.40 5.53 -13.73
CA ALA A 35 -6.46 4.80 -14.43
C ALA A 35 -6.87 3.52 -13.71
N GLU A 36 -5.92 2.79 -13.12
CA GLU A 36 -6.16 1.61 -12.30
C GLU A 36 -7.00 1.95 -11.06
N ALA A 37 -6.64 3.01 -10.32
CA ALA A 37 -7.39 3.47 -9.16
C ALA A 37 -8.82 3.88 -9.52
N ARG A 38 -9.00 4.67 -10.57
CA ARG A 38 -10.32 5.07 -11.06
C ARG A 38 -11.17 3.87 -11.50
N ARG A 39 -10.56 2.90 -12.18
CA ARG A 39 -11.26 1.67 -12.58
C ARG A 39 -11.73 0.87 -11.36
N ALA A 40 -10.90 0.76 -10.33
CA ALA A 40 -11.28 0.09 -9.09
C ALA A 40 -12.46 0.79 -8.41
N GLY A 41 -12.45 2.12 -8.34
CA GLY A 41 -13.57 2.91 -7.80
C GLY A 41 -14.87 2.71 -8.59
N ARG A 42 -14.83 2.74 -9.92
CA ARG A 42 -15.99 2.47 -10.75
C ARG A 42 -16.53 1.05 -10.57
N TRP A 43 -15.64 0.07 -10.43
CA TRP A 43 -16.04 -1.31 -10.16
C TRP A 43 -16.74 -1.46 -8.81
N LEU A 44 -16.20 -0.88 -7.74
CA LEU A 44 -16.81 -0.89 -6.42
C LEU A 44 -18.18 -0.20 -6.42
N LYS A 45 -18.29 0.94 -7.09
CA LYS A 45 -19.56 1.65 -7.27
C LYS A 45 -20.60 0.79 -7.98
N ALA A 46 -20.22 0.09 -9.05
CA ALA A 46 -21.10 -0.79 -9.80
C ALA A 46 -21.60 -1.98 -8.97
N GLN A 47 -20.85 -2.41 -7.94
CA GLN A 47 -21.27 -3.41 -6.97
C GLN A 47 -22.21 -2.84 -5.88
N GLY A 48 -22.51 -1.56 -5.91
CA GLY A 48 -23.31 -0.91 -4.85
C GLY A 48 -22.56 -0.74 -3.53
N THR A 49 -21.22 -0.90 -3.55
CA THR A 49 -20.39 -0.77 -2.35
C THR A 49 -20.34 0.69 -1.89
N GLN A 50 -20.43 0.89 -0.59
CA GLN A 50 -20.17 2.17 0.07
C GLN A 50 -19.37 1.93 1.32
N PHE A 51 -18.56 2.90 1.72
CA PHE A 51 -17.73 2.84 2.91
C PHE A 51 -18.17 3.86 3.95
N ASP A 52 -17.86 3.58 5.22
CA ASP A 52 -18.13 4.45 6.35
C ASP A 52 -16.85 5.17 6.81
N VAL A 53 -15.69 4.57 6.53
CA VAL A 53 -14.35 5.13 6.78
C VAL A 53 -13.32 4.48 5.86
N ALA A 54 -12.24 5.18 5.59
CA ALA A 54 -11.08 4.66 4.87
C ALA A 54 -9.79 4.83 5.69
N PHE A 55 -8.84 3.92 5.48
CA PHE A 55 -7.52 3.97 6.08
C PHE A 55 -6.45 3.94 5.00
N THR A 56 -5.39 4.69 5.17
CA THR A 56 -4.25 4.70 4.24
C THR A 56 -2.94 4.93 4.99
N SER A 57 -1.85 4.58 4.33
CA SER A 57 -0.50 4.88 4.83
C SER A 57 -0.16 6.37 4.70
N ASN A 58 1.04 6.75 5.15
CA ASN A 58 1.58 8.09 4.95
C ASN A 58 2.18 8.31 3.55
N LEU A 59 2.16 7.29 2.68
CA LEU A 59 2.76 7.37 1.35
C LEU A 59 1.75 7.93 0.33
N ARG A 60 2.15 8.92 -0.46
CA ARG A 60 1.27 9.63 -1.41
C ARG A 60 0.63 8.70 -2.44
N ARG A 61 1.37 7.73 -2.97
CA ARG A 61 0.80 6.77 -3.92
C ARG A 61 -0.40 6.00 -3.36
N ALA A 62 -0.38 5.65 -2.06
CA ALA A 62 -1.51 5.00 -1.39
C ALA A 62 -2.65 5.99 -1.14
N GLN A 63 -2.33 7.20 -0.67
CA GLN A 63 -3.31 8.25 -0.42
C GLN A 63 -4.02 8.66 -1.71
N ASN A 64 -3.28 8.89 -2.79
CA ASN A 64 -3.83 9.28 -4.08
C ASN A 64 -4.69 8.15 -4.67
N THR A 65 -4.27 6.90 -4.56
CA THR A 65 -5.09 5.75 -4.98
C THR A 65 -6.42 5.71 -4.22
N CYS A 66 -6.37 5.83 -2.90
CA CYS A 66 -7.57 5.87 -2.05
C CYS A 66 -8.50 7.02 -2.46
N ALA A 67 -7.97 8.23 -2.59
CA ALA A 67 -8.75 9.40 -2.99
C ALA A 67 -9.42 9.23 -4.36
N LEU A 68 -8.71 8.70 -5.35
CA LEU A 68 -9.25 8.44 -6.69
C LEU A 68 -10.36 7.38 -6.68
N ILE A 69 -10.19 6.32 -5.89
CA ILE A 69 -11.22 5.29 -5.70
C ILE A 69 -12.49 5.94 -5.12
N LEU A 70 -12.36 6.67 -4.02
CA LEU A 70 -13.49 7.30 -3.34
C LEU A 70 -14.17 8.37 -4.20
N GLU A 71 -13.41 9.14 -4.97
CA GLU A 71 -13.95 10.12 -5.92
C GLU A 71 -14.86 9.44 -6.95
N GLU A 72 -14.42 8.36 -7.60
CA GLU A 72 -15.22 7.61 -8.57
C GLU A 72 -16.47 6.97 -7.96
N MET A 73 -16.40 6.60 -6.68
CA MET A 73 -17.54 6.09 -5.92
C MET A 73 -18.57 7.17 -5.54
N GLY A 74 -18.21 8.45 -5.68
CA GLY A 74 -19.01 9.58 -5.20
C GLY A 74 -18.87 9.81 -3.69
N GLN A 75 -17.80 9.29 -3.07
CA GLN A 75 -17.51 9.40 -1.65
C GLN A 75 -16.21 10.21 -1.38
N GLY A 76 -15.86 11.17 -2.22
CA GLY A 76 -14.62 11.95 -2.10
C GLY A 76 -14.48 12.74 -0.79
N GLY A 77 -15.57 12.95 -0.04
CA GLY A 77 -15.56 13.58 1.29
C GLY A 77 -15.49 12.60 2.45
N LEU A 78 -15.30 11.29 2.20
CA LEU A 78 -15.25 10.29 3.25
C LEU A 78 -14.05 10.51 4.18
N GLU A 79 -14.26 10.31 5.49
CA GLU A 79 -13.17 10.33 6.47
C GLU A 79 -12.08 9.31 6.06
N THR A 80 -10.87 9.81 5.87
CA THR A 80 -9.71 8.98 5.54
C THR A 80 -8.63 9.18 6.59
N ILE A 81 -8.34 8.12 7.33
CA ILE A 81 -7.37 8.11 8.43
C ILE A 81 -6.02 7.64 7.89
N ARG A 82 -4.99 8.46 8.11
CA ARG A 82 -3.61 8.17 7.68
C ARG A 82 -2.79 7.67 8.86
N ASN A 83 -2.02 6.61 8.66
CA ASN A 83 -1.13 6.12 9.70
C ASN A 83 0.10 5.44 9.09
N GLU A 84 1.26 5.76 9.65
CA GLU A 84 2.56 5.19 9.27
C GLU A 84 2.61 3.66 9.47
N ALA A 85 1.84 3.12 10.42
CA ALA A 85 1.75 1.68 10.64
C ALA A 85 1.34 0.89 9.38
N LEU A 86 0.67 1.55 8.43
CA LEU A 86 0.26 0.97 7.14
C LEU A 86 1.29 1.18 6.02
N ASN A 87 2.43 1.82 6.29
CA ASN A 87 3.47 2.00 5.28
C ASN A 87 4.02 0.66 4.81
N GLU A 88 4.37 0.61 3.52
CA GLU A 88 5.23 -0.44 2.98
C GLU A 88 6.52 -0.51 3.78
N ARG A 89 7.20 -1.64 3.78
CA ARG A 89 8.52 -1.77 4.39
C ARG A 89 9.53 -0.84 3.73
N ASP A 90 10.47 -0.36 4.53
CA ASP A 90 11.62 0.40 4.04
C ASP A 90 12.65 -0.56 3.40
N TYR A 91 13.14 -0.20 2.21
CA TYR A 91 14.20 -0.94 1.54
C TYR A 91 15.61 -0.45 1.91
N GLY A 92 15.74 0.56 2.78
CA GLY A 92 17.04 1.07 3.22
C GLY A 92 17.94 1.49 2.07
N ASP A 93 19.16 0.96 2.05
CA ASP A 93 20.16 1.29 1.03
C ASP A 93 19.81 0.82 -0.39
N LEU A 94 18.85 -0.09 -0.53
CA LEU A 94 18.35 -0.49 -1.85
C LEU A 94 17.37 0.52 -2.46
N SER A 95 16.81 1.43 -1.65
CA SER A 95 15.83 2.41 -2.12
C SER A 95 16.38 3.26 -3.25
N GLY A 96 15.67 3.27 -4.39
CA GLY A 96 16.08 3.98 -5.60
C GLY A 96 16.99 3.18 -6.55
N LEU A 97 17.47 2.02 -6.13
CA LEU A 97 18.25 1.15 -7.02
C LEU A 97 17.33 0.37 -7.97
N ASN A 98 17.80 0.15 -9.19
CA ASN A 98 17.11 -0.73 -10.12
C ASN A 98 17.25 -2.18 -9.68
N LYS A 99 16.14 -2.95 -9.78
CA LYS A 99 16.10 -4.33 -9.32
C LYS A 99 16.96 -5.28 -10.14
N ASP A 100 17.13 -5.00 -11.43
CA ASP A 100 17.94 -5.81 -12.31
C ASP A 100 19.43 -5.52 -12.04
N ASP A 101 19.84 -4.25 -11.89
CA ASP A 101 21.19 -3.85 -11.49
C ASP A 101 21.58 -4.43 -10.11
N ALA A 102 20.62 -4.45 -9.17
CA ALA A 102 20.84 -5.06 -7.86
C ALA A 102 21.15 -6.56 -7.96
N ARG A 103 20.44 -7.28 -8.85
CA ARG A 103 20.69 -8.70 -9.10
C ARG A 103 22.07 -8.95 -9.72
N GLU A 104 22.47 -8.10 -10.66
CA GLU A 104 23.80 -8.17 -11.24
C GLU A 104 24.89 -7.94 -10.20
N ARG A 105 24.67 -7.01 -9.27
CA ARG A 105 25.64 -6.63 -8.24
C ARG A 105 25.77 -7.65 -7.11
N TRP A 106 24.65 -8.19 -6.60
CA TRP A 106 24.63 -9.05 -5.40
C TRP A 106 24.15 -10.48 -5.66
N GLY A 107 23.75 -10.79 -6.89
CA GLY A 107 23.21 -12.09 -7.28
C GLY A 107 21.71 -12.22 -6.98
N ASP A 108 21.04 -13.06 -7.76
CA ASP A 108 19.61 -13.30 -7.67
C ASP A 108 19.19 -13.83 -6.29
N ALA A 109 19.96 -14.76 -5.73
CA ALA A 109 19.64 -15.38 -4.45
C ALA A 109 19.61 -14.37 -3.30
N GLN A 110 20.64 -13.50 -3.22
CA GLN A 110 20.72 -12.47 -2.17
C GLN A 110 19.61 -11.43 -2.32
N VAL A 111 19.34 -10.96 -3.53
CA VAL A 111 18.26 -9.99 -3.77
C VAL A 111 16.91 -10.62 -3.51
N HIS A 112 16.72 -11.89 -3.86
CA HIS A 112 15.48 -12.63 -3.53
C HIS A 112 15.29 -12.74 -2.02
N GLU A 113 16.33 -13.08 -1.27
CA GLU A 113 16.29 -13.15 0.19
C GLU A 113 15.88 -11.79 0.79
N TRP A 114 16.53 -10.70 0.45
CA TRP A 114 16.16 -9.36 0.90
C TRP A 114 14.72 -8.96 0.56
N ARG A 115 14.19 -9.46 -0.56
CA ARG A 115 12.82 -9.14 -0.99
C ARG A 115 11.74 -10.00 -0.34
N ARG A 116 12.06 -11.19 0.09
CA ARG A 116 11.07 -12.22 0.46
C ARG A 116 11.26 -12.82 1.85
N SER A 117 12.42 -12.68 2.44
CA SER A 117 12.64 -13.20 3.78
C SER A 117 11.77 -12.48 4.81
N TYR A 118 11.28 -13.26 5.76
CA TYR A 118 10.50 -12.72 6.88
C TYR A 118 11.38 -11.91 7.83
N ASP A 119 12.60 -12.34 8.11
CA ASP A 119 13.47 -11.82 9.15
C ASP A 119 14.85 -11.33 8.70
N VAL A 120 15.21 -11.50 7.42
CA VAL A 120 16.46 -10.97 6.85
C VAL A 120 16.19 -9.65 6.12
N PRO A 121 16.59 -8.50 6.69
CA PRO A 121 16.40 -7.20 6.05
C PRO A 121 17.47 -6.92 5.00
N PRO A 122 17.18 -6.07 4.00
CA PRO A 122 18.22 -5.44 3.21
C PRO A 122 19.05 -4.48 4.08
N PRO A 123 20.27 -4.11 3.65
CA PRO A 123 21.12 -3.18 4.39
C PRO A 123 20.40 -1.86 4.71
N GLY A 124 20.35 -1.48 5.99
CA GLY A 124 19.70 -0.26 6.46
C GLY A 124 18.18 -0.25 6.32
N GLY A 125 17.55 -1.35 5.93
CA GLY A 125 16.12 -1.45 5.67
C GLY A 125 15.39 -2.41 6.60
N GLU A 126 14.19 -2.80 6.19
CA GLU A 126 13.28 -3.65 6.94
C GLU A 126 13.09 -5.02 6.26
N SER A 127 12.95 -6.06 7.06
CA SER A 127 12.42 -7.36 6.62
C SER A 127 10.88 -7.31 6.57
N LEU A 128 10.22 -8.40 6.20
CA LEU A 128 8.75 -8.47 6.25
C LEU A 128 8.21 -8.48 7.69
N LYS A 129 9.01 -8.87 8.66
CA LYS A 129 8.68 -8.86 10.09
C LYS A 129 8.37 -7.46 10.61
N ASP A 130 9.13 -6.45 10.16
CA ASP A 130 9.04 -5.09 10.70
C ASP A 130 7.69 -4.41 10.36
N PRO A 131 7.23 -4.34 9.10
CA PRO A 131 5.89 -3.83 8.80
C PRO A 131 4.77 -4.68 9.42
N ALA A 132 4.96 -5.99 9.57
CA ALA A 132 3.99 -6.83 10.29
C ALA A 132 3.91 -6.44 11.77
N ALA A 133 5.03 -6.16 12.40
CA ALA A 133 5.08 -5.77 13.83
C ALA A 133 4.38 -4.43 14.11
N ARG A 134 4.33 -3.50 13.15
CA ARG A 134 3.57 -2.23 13.30
C ARG A 134 2.16 -2.29 12.74
N GLY A 135 1.96 -2.98 11.61
CA GLY A 135 0.68 -3.04 10.91
C GLY A 135 -0.35 -3.93 11.58
N LEU A 136 0.05 -5.10 12.07
CA LEU A 136 -0.88 -6.05 12.70
C LEU A 136 -1.48 -5.51 14.01
N PRO A 137 -0.72 -4.93 14.96
CA PRO A 137 -1.33 -4.29 16.13
C PRO A 137 -2.26 -3.14 15.75
N TYR A 138 -1.90 -2.31 14.79
CA TYR A 138 -2.74 -1.22 14.32
C TYR A 138 -4.06 -1.75 13.70
N TYR A 139 -3.98 -2.78 12.89
CA TYR A 139 -5.15 -3.45 12.33
C TYR A 139 -6.08 -3.97 13.44
N ILE A 140 -5.53 -4.72 14.39
CA ILE A 140 -6.31 -5.36 15.46
C ILE A 140 -6.93 -4.32 16.42
N GLN A 141 -6.20 -3.26 16.73
CA GLN A 141 -6.62 -2.27 17.73
C GLN A 141 -7.47 -1.13 17.15
N THR A 142 -7.30 -0.82 15.86
CA THR A 142 -7.92 0.37 15.25
C THR A 142 -8.89 0.02 14.12
N ILE A 143 -8.49 -0.82 13.17
CA ILE A 143 -9.31 -1.10 11.98
C ILE A 143 -10.36 -2.18 12.28
N LEU A 144 -9.92 -3.30 12.81
CA LEU A 144 -10.80 -4.45 13.06
C LEU A 144 -12.00 -4.11 13.97
N PRO A 145 -11.87 -3.35 15.07
CA PRO A 145 -13.02 -2.97 15.89
C PRO A 145 -14.10 -2.21 15.11
N ARG A 146 -13.73 -1.36 14.15
CA ARG A 146 -14.68 -0.63 13.31
C ARG A 146 -15.44 -1.58 12.38
N VAL A 147 -14.73 -2.53 11.75
CA VAL A 147 -15.37 -3.60 10.95
C VAL A 147 -16.31 -4.44 11.83
N MET A 148 -15.87 -4.79 13.04
CA MET A 148 -16.68 -5.61 13.96
C MET A 148 -17.91 -4.87 14.48
N SER A 149 -17.86 -3.54 14.58
CA SER A 149 -19.03 -2.72 14.92
C SER A 149 -20.03 -2.57 13.78
N GLY A 150 -19.69 -3.06 12.58
CA GLY A 150 -20.56 -3.03 11.40
C GLY A 150 -20.27 -1.90 10.43
N GLU A 151 -19.18 -1.15 10.63
CA GLU A 151 -18.70 -0.19 9.62
C GLU A 151 -18.12 -0.93 8.42
N ARG A 152 -18.30 -0.35 7.26
CA ARG A 152 -17.70 -0.80 5.99
C ARG A 152 -16.41 -0.03 5.78
N VAL A 153 -15.29 -0.73 5.76
CA VAL A 153 -13.94 -0.16 5.77
C VAL A 153 -13.18 -0.47 4.49
#